data_f3faaf3555b91c011b7ad291625ebc79
#
_entry.id   f3faaf3555b91c011b7ad291625ebc79
#
_cell.length_a   1.000
_cell.length_b   1.000
_cell.length_c   1.000
_cell.angle_alpha   90.00
_cell.angle_beta   90.00
_cell.angle_gamma   90.00
#
_symmetry.space_group_name_H-M   'P 1'
#
loop_
_entity.id
_entity.type
_entity.pdbx_description
1 polymer ?
#
loop_
_entity_poly.entity_id
_entity_poly.type
_entity_poly.pdbx_seq_one_letter_code
_entity_poly.pdbx_strand_id
1 'polypeptide(L)'
;MKLIDTHIHGGYGINFNTCHAEDLHTFAKNILKRNIVAFCPTLVGDSTSNLKTRIQMIKHAMECQNDDEAKILGIHLEGTFLNPKKSGIQNAGTFLTPSIENFKKITENNMDAIKIVTLAPELDENNELVDFLENNNIKAHAGHTLSDELYNVSATTHHFNAMEPITHKKSNIVLKALLDDNIYCEIIADSLHVTDDMLKLFFKVKNKNRIILVSDALPIAHSDLNSIIFCGKNIFKGGKDKDGTLAGSSNFLDEIAQNLLNKNLLSKNEIEKMGYINVIKHLNLSDELVSKLHNIKEF
;
A
#
# COMPACT_ATOMS: atom_id res chain seq x y z
N MET A 1 13.32 -16.07 -0.38
CA MET A 1 11.84 -15.99 -0.13
C MET A 1 11.32 -14.83 -0.96
N LYS A 2 10.38 -15.09 -1.85
CA LYS A 2 9.78 -14.07 -2.72
C LYS A 2 8.72 -13.28 -1.98
N LEU A 3 8.68 -11.97 -2.23
CA LEU A 3 7.72 -11.05 -1.65
C LEU A 3 7.06 -10.20 -2.75
N ILE A 4 5.86 -9.73 -2.49
CA ILE A 4 5.13 -8.75 -3.31
C ILE A 4 4.73 -7.60 -2.39
N ASP A 5 5.11 -6.38 -2.75
CA ASP A 5 4.81 -5.19 -1.96
C ASP A 5 3.72 -4.35 -2.64
N THR A 6 2.51 -4.38 -2.08
CA THR A 6 1.35 -3.68 -2.66
C THR A 6 1.20 -2.24 -2.19
N HIS A 7 2.07 -1.81 -1.26
CA HIS A 7 2.01 -0.47 -0.69
C HIS A 7 3.42 0.07 -0.48
N ILE A 8 3.90 0.87 -1.44
CA ILE A 8 5.26 1.41 -1.46
C ILE A 8 5.30 2.73 -2.26
N HIS A 9 5.81 3.81 -1.66
CA HIS A 9 5.87 5.15 -2.25
C HIS A 9 7.18 5.44 -2.98
N GLY A 10 8.18 4.59 -2.79
CA GLY A 10 9.49 4.75 -3.39
C GLY A 10 10.62 4.14 -2.59
N GLY A 11 11.84 4.57 -2.87
CA GLY A 11 13.08 4.15 -2.22
C GLY A 11 14.29 4.59 -3.03
N TYR A 12 15.48 4.46 -2.47
CA TYR A 12 16.72 4.87 -3.13
C TYR A 12 16.75 6.34 -3.58
N GLY A 13 15.96 7.21 -2.94
CA GLY A 13 15.76 8.60 -3.34
C GLY A 13 14.69 8.82 -4.42
N ILE A 14 14.09 7.76 -4.95
CA ILE A 14 13.07 7.81 -6.00
C ILE A 14 11.69 7.93 -5.36
N ASN A 15 10.92 8.96 -5.76
CA ASN A 15 9.55 9.21 -5.31
C ASN A 15 8.58 9.00 -6.48
N PHE A 16 7.65 8.06 -6.37
CA PHE A 16 6.74 7.73 -7.47
C PHE A 16 5.78 8.86 -7.85
N ASN A 17 5.49 9.79 -6.94
CA ASN A 17 4.71 10.99 -7.28
C ASN A 17 5.48 11.98 -8.16
N THR A 18 6.83 11.89 -8.28
CA THR A 18 7.65 12.88 -8.97
C THR A 18 8.68 12.30 -9.93
N CYS A 19 8.98 11.00 -9.88
CA CYS A 19 10.01 10.33 -10.69
C CYS A 19 9.67 10.30 -12.19
N HIS A 20 10.66 9.98 -13.01
CA HIS A 20 10.50 9.65 -14.43
C HIS A 20 10.39 8.13 -14.64
N ALA A 21 10.05 7.71 -15.85
CA ALA A 21 9.88 6.28 -16.16
C ALA A 21 11.20 5.50 -15.95
N GLU A 22 12.33 6.08 -16.32
CA GLU A 22 13.67 5.50 -16.16
C GLU A 22 14.03 5.26 -14.69
N ASP A 23 13.59 6.16 -13.79
CA ASP A 23 13.78 6.01 -12.35
C ASP A 23 12.97 4.82 -11.83
N LEU A 24 11.72 4.64 -12.33
CA LEU A 24 10.86 3.52 -11.95
C LEU A 24 11.45 2.18 -12.42
N HIS A 25 12.01 2.11 -13.64
CA HIS A 25 12.75 0.93 -14.12
C HIS A 25 13.99 0.65 -13.25
N THR A 26 14.73 1.70 -12.90
CA THR A 26 15.89 1.59 -12.01
C THR A 26 15.48 1.06 -10.63
N PHE A 27 14.38 1.59 -10.07
CA PHE A 27 13.80 1.10 -8.82
C PHE A 27 13.41 -0.39 -8.94
N ALA A 28 12.70 -0.77 -10.00
CA ALA A 28 12.24 -2.14 -10.23
C ALA A 28 13.41 -3.16 -10.30
N LYS A 29 14.53 -2.78 -10.94
CA LYS A 29 15.75 -3.59 -10.95
C LYS A 29 16.39 -3.75 -9.57
N ASN A 30 16.42 -2.68 -8.78
CA ASN A 30 17.03 -2.71 -7.46
C ASN A 30 16.19 -3.47 -6.44
N ILE A 31 14.87 -3.30 -6.47
CA ILE A 31 13.97 -3.98 -5.53
C ILE A 31 13.90 -5.50 -5.80
N LEU A 32 14.06 -5.92 -7.07
CA LEU A 32 14.14 -7.33 -7.45
C LEU A 32 15.31 -8.04 -6.76
N LYS A 33 16.47 -7.40 -6.64
CA LYS A 33 17.65 -7.93 -5.94
C LYS A 33 17.40 -8.19 -4.46
N ARG A 34 16.33 -7.64 -3.91
CA ARG A 34 15.85 -7.84 -2.54
C ARG A 34 14.79 -8.94 -2.44
N ASN A 35 14.59 -9.71 -3.51
CA ASN A 35 13.55 -10.75 -3.63
C ASN A 35 12.11 -10.21 -3.52
N ILE A 36 11.90 -8.90 -3.70
CA ILE A 36 10.57 -8.31 -3.93
C ILE A 36 10.32 -8.41 -5.41
N VAL A 37 9.62 -9.47 -5.81
CA VAL A 37 9.48 -9.87 -7.22
C VAL A 37 8.40 -9.10 -7.98
N ALA A 38 7.52 -8.43 -7.23
CA ALA A 38 6.49 -7.57 -7.79
C ALA A 38 6.07 -6.48 -6.77
N PHE A 39 5.52 -5.38 -7.26
CA PHE A 39 5.05 -4.30 -6.41
C PHE A 39 3.95 -3.46 -7.07
N CYS A 40 3.24 -2.68 -6.26
CA CYS A 40 2.31 -1.66 -6.72
C CYS A 40 2.89 -0.27 -6.37
N PRO A 41 3.41 0.50 -7.33
CA PRO A 41 3.78 1.90 -7.07
C PRO A 41 2.60 2.63 -6.46
N THR A 42 2.79 3.22 -5.27
CA THR A 42 1.74 3.87 -4.51
C THR A 42 1.83 5.38 -4.69
N LEU A 43 0.74 6.00 -5.13
CA LEU A 43 0.60 7.43 -5.31
C LEU A 43 -0.22 8.04 -4.18
N VAL A 44 0.34 9.04 -3.50
CA VAL A 44 -0.40 9.88 -2.54
C VAL A 44 -1.22 10.95 -3.25
N GLY A 45 -2.15 11.58 -2.52
CA GLY A 45 -3.00 12.65 -3.04
C GLY A 45 -2.20 13.84 -3.60
N ASP A 46 -2.56 14.27 -4.80
CA ASP A 46 -1.99 15.39 -5.53
C ASP A 46 -3.07 16.07 -6.38
N SER A 47 -2.72 17.12 -7.11
CA SER A 47 -3.62 17.74 -8.08
C SER A 47 -4.07 16.72 -9.13
N THR A 48 -5.30 16.87 -9.62
CA THR A 48 -5.84 16.00 -10.68
C THR A 48 -4.90 15.92 -11.90
N SER A 49 -4.28 17.05 -12.27
CA SER A 49 -3.34 17.09 -13.41
C SER A 49 -2.07 16.26 -13.15
N ASN A 50 -1.50 16.37 -11.95
CA ASN A 50 -0.31 15.60 -11.58
C ASN A 50 -0.63 14.11 -11.53
N LEU A 51 -1.74 13.71 -10.89
CA LEU A 51 -2.15 12.29 -10.83
C LEU A 51 -2.34 11.70 -12.22
N LYS A 52 -3.02 12.39 -13.14
CA LYS A 52 -3.16 11.94 -14.54
C LYS A 52 -1.81 11.67 -15.19
N THR A 53 -0.89 12.63 -15.08
CA THR A 53 0.46 12.51 -15.65
C THR A 53 1.22 11.33 -15.04
N ARG A 54 1.12 11.11 -13.72
CA ARG A 54 1.79 10.00 -13.03
C ARG A 54 1.21 8.65 -13.41
N ILE A 55 -0.13 8.54 -13.42
CA ILE A 55 -0.82 7.31 -13.83
C ILE A 55 -0.41 6.91 -15.26
N GLN A 56 -0.43 7.87 -16.19
CA GLN A 56 -0.02 7.63 -17.57
C GLN A 56 1.46 7.21 -17.67
N MET A 57 2.35 7.87 -16.94
CA MET A 57 3.78 7.55 -16.91
C MET A 57 4.02 6.14 -16.35
N ILE A 58 3.39 5.78 -15.23
CA ILE A 58 3.54 4.45 -14.64
C ILE A 58 2.97 3.39 -15.57
N LYS A 59 1.80 3.62 -16.18
CA LYS A 59 1.23 2.70 -17.18
C LYS A 59 2.20 2.44 -18.32
N HIS A 60 2.79 3.50 -18.86
CA HIS A 60 3.81 3.35 -19.91
C HIS A 60 5.02 2.54 -19.45
N ALA A 61 5.52 2.79 -18.25
CA ALA A 61 6.60 1.99 -17.67
C ALA A 61 6.22 0.52 -17.50
N MET A 62 4.96 0.22 -17.10
CA MET A 62 4.45 -1.16 -17.00
C MET A 62 4.49 -1.90 -18.34
N GLU A 63 4.14 -1.20 -19.43
CA GLU A 63 4.12 -1.75 -20.78
C GLU A 63 5.53 -2.02 -21.34
N CYS A 64 6.54 -1.27 -20.85
CA CYS A 64 7.93 -1.32 -21.31
C CYS A 64 8.88 -2.06 -20.36
N GLN A 65 8.36 -2.81 -19.37
CA GLN A 65 9.20 -3.54 -18.40
C GLN A 65 10.07 -4.62 -19.05
N ASN A 66 11.32 -4.71 -18.56
CA ASN A 66 12.25 -5.77 -18.91
C ASN A 66 12.11 -6.98 -17.96
N ASP A 67 12.69 -8.13 -18.39
CA ASP A 67 12.64 -9.37 -17.60
C ASP A 67 13.52 -9.31 -16.33
N ASP A 68 14.48 -8.37 -16.26
CA ASP A 68 15.37 -8.13 -15.12
C ASP A 68 14.81 -7.13 -14.09
N GLU A 69 13.50 -6.90 -14.11
CA GLU A 69 12.78 -5.97 -13.24
C GLU A 69 11.72 -6.67 -12.39
N ALA A 70 11.53 -6.21 -11.16
CA ALA A 70 10.37 -6.58 -10.36
C ALA A 70 9.08 -6.15 -11.06
N LYS A 71 8.08 -7.03 -11.14
CA LYS A 71 6.86 -6.75 -11.91
C LYS A 71 6.03 -5.65 -11.27
N ILE A 72 5.69 -4.62 -12.02
CA ILE A 72 4.68 -3.62 -11.64
C ILE A 72 3.30 -4.24 -11.90
N LEU A 73 2.53 -4.48 -10.84
CA LEU A 73 1.22 -5.16 -10.92
C LEU A 73 0.08 -4.21 -11.29
N GLY A 74 0.31 -2.93 -11.16
CA GLY A 74 -0.64 -1.83 -11.29
C GLY A 74 -0.41 -0.82 -10.18
N ILE A 75 -1.12 0.29 -10.22
CA ILE A 75 -0.96 1.43 -9.31
C ILE A 75 -1.84 1.22 -8.08
N HIS A 76 -1.30 1.53 -6.91
CA HIS A 76 -2.08 1.75 -5.70
C HIS A 76 -2.31 3.27 -5.54
N LEU A 77 -3.55 3.73 -5.63
CA LEU A 77 -3.92 5.10 -5.30
C LEU A 77 -4.21 5.17 -3.80
N GLU A 78 -3.22 5.62 -3.02
CA GLU A 78 -3.38 5.87 -1.59
C GLU A 78 -3.49 7.37 -1.34
N GLY A 79 -4.59 7.90 -1.71
CA GLY A 79 -4.81 9.33 -1.57
C GLY A 79 -5.95 9.78 -2.45
N THR A 80 -6.29 11.07 -2.36
CA THR A 80 -7.40 11.67 -3.05
C THR A 80 -8.75 11.45 -2.35
N PHE A 81 -9.17 10.22 -2.01
CA PHE A 81 -10.49 9.90 -1.45
C PHE A 81 -10.47 9.66 0.07
N LEU A 82 -9.60 10.34 0.78
CA LEU A 82 -9.35 10.13 2.21
C LEU A 82 -10.16 11.10 3.08
N ASN A 83 -10.35 10.73 4.36
CA ASN A 83 -10.97 11.62 5.32
C ASN A 83 -9.97 12.71 5.78
N PRO A 84 -10.27 14.01 5.58
CA PRO A 84 -9.35 15.09 5.96
C PRO A 84 -8.95 15.08 7.44
N LYS A 85 -9.80 14.53 8.34
CA LYS A 85 -9.49 14.38 9.76
C LYS A 85 -8.50 13.25 10.06
N LYS A 86 -8.21 12.39 9.08
CA LYS A 86 -7.28 11.26 9.15
C LYS A 86 -6.20 11.34 8.07
N SER A 87 -5.90 12.54 7.60
CA SER A 87 -4.92 12.78 6.52
C SER A 87 -3.51 12.24 6.80
N GLY A 88 -3.13 12.02 8.06
CA GLY A 88 -1.76 11.66 8.39
C GLY A 88 -0.78 12.73 7.93
N ILE A 89 0.20 12.32 7.11
CA ILE A 89 1.18 13.22 6.51
C ILE A 89 0.67 13.90 5.23
N GLN A 90 -0.38 13.35 4.60
CA GLN A 90 -0.87 13.81 3.31
C GLN A 90 -1.53 15.19 3.38
N ASN A 91 -1.51 15.92 2.27
CA ASN A 91 -2.12 17.24 2.17
C ASN A 91 -3.64 17.11 1.95
N ALA A 92 -4.43 17.34 2.98
CA ALA A 92 -5.90 17.28 2.89
C ALA A 92 -6.50 18.24 1.84
N GLY A 93 -5.77 19.28 1.43
CA GLY A 93 -6.21 20.22 0.39
C GLY A 93 -6.25 19.60 -1.02
N THR A 94 -5.67 18.41 -1.21
CA THR A 94 -5.73 17.66 -2.48
C THR A 94 -6.84 16.60 -2.51
N PHE A 95 -7.55 16.40 -1.40
CA PHE A 95 -8.55 15.35 -1.32
C PHE A 95 -9.84 15.73 -2.07
N LEU A 96 -10.40 14.74 -2.72
CA LEU A 96 -11.69 14.82 -3.43
C LEU A 96 -12.72 13.92 -2.71
N THR A 97 -13.98 14.27 -2.82
CA THR A 97 -15.06 13.38 -2.40
C THR A 97 -15.00 12.08 -3.20
N PRO A 98 -15.06 10.89 -2.55
CA PRO A 98 -15.19 9.63 -3.24
C PRO A 98 -16.39 9.66 -4.20
N SER A 99 -16.15 9.45 -5.49
CA SER A 99 -17.19 9.29 -6.50
C SER A 99 -16.61 8.69 -7.78
N ILE A 100 -17.44 8.00 -8.55
CA ILE A 100 -17.07 7.45 -9.86
C ILE A 100 -16.61 8.56 -10.80
N GLU A 101 -17.24 9.73 -10.76
CA GLU A 101 -16.87 10.89 -11.58
C GLU A 101 -15.44 11.36 -11.27
N ASN A 102 -15.13 11.59 -10.00
CA ASN A 102 -13.78 12.00 -9.57
C ASN A 102 -12.72 10.93 -9.86
N PHE A 103 -13.05 9.65 -9.68
CA PHE A 103 -12.15 8.55 -10.03
C PHE A 103 -11.85 8.52 -11.54
N LYS A 104 -12.89 8.59 -12.39
CA LYS A 104 -12.72 8.67 -13.86
C LYS A 104 -11.96 9.92 -14.27
N LYS A 105 -12.17 11.03 -13.59
CA LYS A 105 -11.45 12.29 -13.86
C LYS A 105 -9.94 12.18 -13.61
N ILE A 106 -9.50 11.50 -12.56
CA ILE A 106 -8.06 11.35 -12.27
C ILE A 106 -7.41 10.25 -13.11
N THR A 107 -8.15 9.20 -13.46
CA THR A 107 -7.61 8.06 -14.24
C THR A 107 -7.73 8.25 -15.74
N GLU A 108 -8.69 9.05 -16.21
CA GLU A 108 -9.04 9.22 -17.64
C GLU A 108 -9.25 7.85 -18.33
N ASN A 109 -8.43 7.58 -19.35
CA ASN A 109 -8.45 6.32 -20.10
C ASN A 109 -7.49 5.26 -19.56
N ASN A 110 -6.92 5.47 -18.35
CA ASN A 110 -5.89 4.61 -17.76
C ASN A 110 -6.38 3.87 -16.51
N MET A 111 -7.69 3.67 -16.37
CA MET A 111 -8.28 2.96 -15.23
C MET A 111 -7.74 1.51 -15.11
N ASP A 112 -7.40 0.89 -16.22
CA ASP A 112 -6.81 -0.44 -16.31
C ASP A 112 -5.42 -0.56 -15.66
N ALA A 113 -4.72 0.58 -15.48
CA ALA A 113 -3.47 0.62 -14.74
C ALA A 113 -3.66 0.63 -13.21
N ILE A 114 -4.88 0.91 -12.71
CA ILE A 114 -5.15 0.96 -11.27
C ILE A 114 -5.46 -0.44 -10.75
N LYS A 115 -4.81 -0.80 -9.65
CA LYS A 115 -5.00 -2.12 -9.01
C LYS A 115 -5.66 -2.03 -7.65
N ILE A 116 -5.31 -0.98 -6.88
CA ILE A 116 -5.82 -0.74 -5.53
C ILE A 116 -6.19 0.74 -5.39
N VAL A 117 -7.28 1.03 -4.71
CA VAL A 117 -7.66 2.37 -4.28
C VAL A 117 -7.92 2.36 -2.78
N THR A 118 -7.15 3.15 -2.04
CA THR A 118 -7.44 3.45 -0.64
C THR A 118 -8.40 4.62 -0.54
N LEU A 119 -9.47 4.45 0.22
CA LEU A 119 -10.49 5.48 0.43
C LEU A 119 -11.05 5.44 1.86
N ALA A 120 -11.67 6.54 2.28
CA ALA A 120 -12.47 6.63 3.48
C ALA A 120 -13.92 6.29 3.12
N PRO A 121 -14.38 5.04 3.36
CA PRO A 121 -15.66 4.56 2.83
C PRO A 121 -16.86 5.29 3.42
N GLU A 122 -16.75 5.88 4.60
CA GLU A 122 -17.82 6.72 5.20
C GLU A 122 -18.12 8.00 4.43
N LEU A 123 -17.24 8.36 3.47
CA LEU A 123 -17.43 9.52 2.59
C LEU A 123 -17.97 9.13 1.21
N ASP A 124 -18.06 7.84 0.92
CA ASP A 124 -18.59 7.30 -0.36
C ASP A 124 -20.10 7.15 -0.26
N GLU A 125 -20.83 8.04 -0.91
CA GLU A 125 -22.29 8.04 -0.87
C GLU A 125 -22.85 6.74 -1.48
N ASN A 126 -23.66 6.03 -0.71
CA ASN A 126 -24.27 4.75 -1.08
C ASN A 126 -23.28 3.64 -1.50
N ASN A 127 -21.98 3.76 -1.18
CA ASN A 127 -20.89 2.86 -1.61
C ASN A 127 -20.72 2.80 -3.14
N GLU A 128 -21.10 3.84 -3.86
CA GLU A 128 -21.09 3.83 -5.32
C GLU A 128 -19.68 3.64 -5.90
N LEU A 129 -18.68 4.29 -5.31
CA LEU A 129 -17.30 4.14 -5.77
C LEU A 129 -16.73 2.78 -5.37
N VAL A 130 -16.94 2.33 -4.13
CA VAL A 130 -16.48 1.01 -3.68
C VAL A 130 -17.02 -0.10 -4.58
N ASP A 131 -18.34 -0.13 -4.82
CA ASP A 131 -18.98 -1.13 -5.67
C ASP A 131 -18.49 -1.04 -7.13
N PHE A 132 -18.30 0.17 -7.64
CA PHE A 132 -17.74 0.38 -8.97
C PHE A 132 -16.32 -0.18 -9.11
N LEU A 133 -15.44 0.08 -8.12
CA LEU A 133 -14.06 -0.41 -8.12
C LEU A 133 -14.00 -1.94 -8.11
N GLU A 134 -14.68 -2.58 -7.16
CA GLU A 134 -14.69 -4.04 -7.02
C GLU A 134 -15.29 -4.73 -8.27
N ASN A 135 -16.36 -4.19 -8.86
CA ASN A 135 -16.96 -4.69 -10.10
C ASN A 135 -16.02 -4.55 -11.33
N ASN A 136 -15.02 -3.65 -11.27
CA ASN A 136 -14.01 -3.49 -12.31
C ASN A 136 -12.67 -4.18 -11.96
N ASN A 137 -12.66 -5.10 -10.97
CA ASN A 137 -11.47 -5.81 -10.50
C ASN A 137 -10.35 -4.88 -9.99
N ILE A 138 -10.74 -3.73 -9.43
CA ILE A 138 -9.88 -2.80 -8.69
C ILE A 138 -10.22 -2.96 -7.22
N LYS A 139 -9.21 -3.24 -6.37
CA LYS A 139 -9.44 -3.48 -4.95
C LYS A 139 -9.70 -2.19 -4.20
N ALA A 140 -10.86 -2.11 -3.52
CA ALA A 140 -11.20 -1.01 -2.64
C ALA A 140 -10.72 -1.31 -1.22
N HIS A 141 -9.78 -0.50 -0.71
CA HIS A 141 -9.25 -0.63 0.65
C HIS A 141 -9.71 0.54 1.52
N ALA A 142 -10.19 0.26 2.72
CA ALA A 142 -10.48 1.30 3.70
C ALA A 142 -9.18 1.76 4.39
N GLY A 143 -8.88 3.04 4.31
CA GLY A 143 -7.73 3.66 4.97
C GLY A 143 -7.95 5.15 5.18
N HIS A 144 -7.19 5.75 6.12
CA HIS A 144 -7.34 7.16 6.45
C HIS A 144 -8.80 7.55 6.72
N THR A 145 -9.44 6.80 7.62
CA THR A 145 -10.90 6.76 7.79
C THR A 145 -11.31 6.89 9.25
N LEU A 146 -12.49 7.42 9.47
CA LEU A 146 -13.23 7.42 10.74
C LEU A 146 -14.37 6.42 10.74
N SER A 147 -14.42 5.52 9.77
CA SER A 147 -15.54 4.59 9.60
C SER A 147 -15.73 3.67 10.80
N ASP A 148 -16.99 3.42 11.11
CA ASP A 148 -17.42 2.39 12.05
C ASP A 148 -17.84 1.10 11.33
N GLU A 149 -17.96 1.10 9.99
CA GLU A 149 -18.44 0.00 9.16
C GLU A 149 -17.45 -0.36 8.04
N LEU A 150 -17.57 -1.58 7.49
CA LEU A 150 -16.70 -2.09 6.41
C LEU A 150 -17.09 -1.61 5.01
N TYR A 151 -18.34 -1.29 4.77
CA TYR A 151 -18.85 -0.73 3.50
C TYR A 151 -18.41 -1.49 2.23
N ASN A 152 -18.49 -2.81 2.22
CA ASN A 152 -18.13 -3.68 1.08
C ASN A 152 -16.67 -3.58 0.60
N VAL A 153 -15.77 -2.91 1.33
CA VAL A 153 -14.34 -2.91 0.97
C VAL A 153 -13.74 -4.30 1.09
N SER A 154 -12.76 -4.61 0.27
CA SER A 154 -12.09 -5.92 0.26
C SER A 154 -10.93 -6.01 1.26
N ALA A 155 -10.40 -4.86 1.71
CA ALA A 155 -9.31 -4.80 2.67
C ALA A 155 -9.27 -3.50 3.48
N THR A 156 -8.37 -3.47 4.48
CA THR A 156 -7.93 -2.24 5.14
C THR A 156 -6.49 -1.94 4.79
N THR A 157 -6.18 -0.69 4.48
CA THR A 157 -4.84 -0.18 4.22
C THR A 157 -4.11 0.03 5.55
N HIS A 158 -2.81 -0.37 5.63
CA HIS A 158 -1.94 -0.22 6.82
C HIS A 158 -2.70 -0.23 8.16
N HIS A 159 -3.40 -1.33 8.39
CA HIS A 159 -4.34 -1.54 9.50
C HIS A 159 -3.81 -0.98 10.82
N PHE A 160 -4.65 -0.27 11.58
CA PHE A 160 -4.40 0.58 12.74
C PHE A 160 -3.97 2.02 12.42
N ASN A 161 -3.14 2.24 11.39
CA ASN A 161 -2.56 3.55 11.10
C ASN A 161 -3.61 4.45 10.43
N ALA A 162 -3.64 5.74 10.83
CA ALA A 162 -4.61 6.72 10.37
C ALA A 162 -6.09 6.30 10.52
N MET A 163 -6.39 5.48 11.52
CA MET A 163 -7.74 5.01 11.90
C MET A 163 -8.04 5.32 13.37
N GLU A 164 -9.28 5.11 13.81
CA GLU A 164 -9.65 5.20 15.24
C GLU A 164 -9.11 4.00 16.01
N PRO A 165 -8.59 4.20 17.23
CA PRO A 165 -8.06 3.10 18.03
C PRO A 165 -9.18 2.16 18.50
N ILE A 166 -8.85 0.89 18.75
CA ILE A 166 -9.77 -0.07 19.38
C ILE A 166 -10.05 0.36 20.80
N THR A 167 -11.33 0.45 21.13
CA THR A 167 -11.81 0.70 22.51
C THR A 167 -12.81 -0.36 22.91
N HIS A 168 -12.95 -0.61 24.22
CA HIS A 168 -13.91 -1.60 24.73
C HIS A 168 -15.37 -1.11 24.71
N LYS A 169 -15.62 0.17 24.41
CA LYS A 169 -16.97 0.78 24.46
C LYS A 169 -17.57 1.02 23.09
N LYS A 170 -16.77 1.05 22.03
CA LYS A 170 -17.23 1.37 20.68
C LYS A 170 -16.56 0.44 19.67
N SER A 171 -17.37 -0.19 18.83
CA SER A 171 -16.87 -0.89 17.65
C SER A 171 -16.50 0.12 16.57
N ASN A 172 -15.51 -0.22 15.76
CA ASN A 172 -15.06 0.56 14.61
C ASN A 172 -14.54 -0.37 13.52
N ILE A 173 -14.19 0.19 12.38
CA ILE A 173 -13.70 -0.55 11.22
C ILE A 173 -12.47 -1.42 11.54
N VAL A 174 -11.57 -0.93 12.42
CA VAL A 174 -10.37 -1.67 12.85
C VAL A 174 -10.75 -2.97 13.53
N LEU A 175 -11.66 -2.92 14.51
CA LEU A 175 -12.11 -4.12 15.20
C LEU A 175 -12.92 -5.05 14.29
N LYS A 176 -13.78 -4.49 13.44
CA LYS A 176 -14.61 -5.27 12.51
C LYS A 176 -13.75 -6.00 11.48
N ALA A 177 -12.79 -5.31 10.85
CA ALA A 177 -11.87 -5.93 9.90
C ALA A 177 -10.96 -6.98 10.55
N LEU A 178 -10.54 -6.76 11.81
CA LEU A 178 -9.74 -7.73 12.55
C LEU A 178 -10.49 -9.06 12.76
N LEU A 179 -11.79 -9.00 12.98
CA LEU A 179 -12.66 -10.16 13.29
C LEU A 179 -13.30 -10.80 12.06
N ASP A 180 -13.39 -10.12 10.93
CA ASP A 180 -14.02 -10.62 9.70
C ASP A 180 -13.04 -11.44 8.86
N ASP A 181 -13.35 -12.72 8.64
CA ASP A 181 -12.54 -13.64 7.85
C ASP A 181 -12.59 -13.41 6.34
N ASN A 182 -13.44 -12.51 5.84
CA ASN A 182 -13.51 -12.17 4.42
C ASN A 182 -12.64 -10.97 4.05
N ILE A 183 -12.38 -10.07 5.00
CA ILE A 183 -11.63 -8.84 4.79
C ILE A 183 -10.13 -9.08 4.92
N TYR A 184 -9.34 -8.59 3.98
CA TYR A 184 -7.89 -8.54 4.14
C TYR A 184 -7.46 -7.37 5.01
N CYS A 185 -6.33 -7.50 5.71
CA CYS A 185 -5.71 -6.40 6.44
C CYS A 185 -4.27 -6.25 5.96
N GLU A 186 -3.93 -5.12 5.34
CA GLU A 186 -2.53 -4.74 5.16
C GLU A 186 -1.94 -4.33 6.50
N ILE A 187 -0.69 -4.69 6.76
CA ILE A 187 0.00 -4.37 8.02
C ILE A 187 1.46 -3.97 7.76
N ILE A 188 1.88 -2.82 8.30
CA ILE A 188 3.28 -2.40 8.37
C ILE A 188 3.87 -3.01 9.65
N ALA A 189 4.59 -4.10 9.52
CA ALA A 189 5.07 -4.88 10.66
C ALA A 189 6.54 -4.55 11.01
N ASP A 190 6.92 -3.28 10.95
CA ASP A 190 8.29 -2.78 11.18
C ASP A 190 8.61 -2.53 12.66
N SER A 191 7.67 -2.75 13.58
CA SER A 191 7.78 -2.48 15.02
C SER A 191 7.83 -0.99 15.40
N LEU A 192 7.61 -0.10 14.44
CA LEU A 192 7.53 1.35 14.64
C LEU A 192 6.11 1.86 14.44
N HIS A 193 5.46 1.48 13.34
CA HIS A 193 4.06 1.78 13.05
C HIS A 193 3.11 1.01 13.94
N VAL A 194 3.46 -0.23 14.25
CA VAL A 194 2.70 -1.13 15.14
C VAL A 194 3.69 -1.78 16.11
N THR A 195 3.44 -1.66 17.40
CA THR A 195 4.32 -2.24 18.43
C THR A 195 4.32 -3.77 18.38
N ASP A 196 5.41 -4.40 18.82
CA ASP A 196 5.54 -5.87 18.81
C ASP A 196 4.38 -6.57 19.55
N ASP A 197 3.88 -6.00 20.64
CA ASP A 197 2.78 -6.60 21.39
C ASP A 197 1.45 -6.48 20.64
N MET A 198 1.23 -5.38 19.91
CA MET A 198 0.07 -5.24 19.04
C MET A 198 0.18 -6.15 17.81
N LEU A 199 1.38 -6.34 17.25
CA LEU A 199 1.63 -7.33 16.19
C LEU A 199 1.34 -8.76 16.66
N LYS A 200 1.77 -9.13 17.88
CA LYS A 200 1.43 -10.44 18.48
C LYS A 200 -0.08 -10.63 18.62
N LEU A 201 -0.78 -9.60 19.11
CA LEU A 201 -2.23 -9.63 19.21
C LEU A 201 -2.88 -9.79 17.83
N PHE A 202 -2.47 -8.98 16.86
CA PHE A 202 -2.97 -8.99 15.49
C PHE A 202 -2.79 -10.37 14.84
N PHE A 203 -1.58 -10.94 14.85
CA PHE A 203 -1.28 -12.25 14.28
C PHE A 203 -1.99 -13.42 15.00
N LYS A 204 -2.38 -13.22 16.24
CA LYS A 204 -3.12 -14.22 17.03
C LYS A 204 -4.62 -14.19 16.71
N VAL A 205 -5.19 -13.03 16.43
CA VAL A 205 -6.63 -12.83 16.25
C VAL A 205 -7.01 -12.89 14.77
N LYS A 206 -6.28 -12.17 13.90
CA LYS A 206 -6.61 -12.11 12.47
C LYS A 206 -6.31 -13.41 11.77
N ASN A 207 -7.25 -13.89 10.94
CA ASN A 207 -7.06 -15.04 10.07
C ASN A 207 -5.82 -14.82 9.17
N LYS A 208 -4.83 -15.70 9.30
CA LYS A 208 -3.55 -15.62 8.57
C LYS A 208 -3.69 -15.70 7.05
N ASN A 209 -4.83 -16.18 6.54
CA ASN A 209 -5.16 -16.16 5.10
C ASN A 209 -5.67 -14.79 4.62
N ARG A 210 -5.84 -13.83 5.52
CA ARG A 210 -6.38 -12.49 5.27
C ARG A 210 -5.44 -11.38 5.75
N ILE A 211 -4.16 -11.67 5.91
CA ILE A 211 -3.12 -10.69 6.24
C ILE A 211 -2.26 -10.46 5.00
N ILE A 212 -1.95 -9.21 4.72
CA ILE A 212 -0.99 -8.79 3.69
C ILE A 212 0.09 -7.96 4.38
N LEU A 213 1.35 -8.40 4.27
CA LEU A 213 2.49 -7.62 4.72
C LEU A 213 2.82 -6.58 3.65
N VAL A 214 2.97 -5.33 4.07
CA VAL A 214 3.37 -4.21 3.22
C VAL A 214 4.49 -3.41 3.88
N SER A 215 5.27 -2.67 3.08
CA SER A 215 6.34 -1.83 3.64
C SER A 215 5.86 -0.43 3.98
N ASP A 216 5.01 0.16 3.16
CA ASP A 216 4.75 1.61 3.16
C ASP A 216 6.07 2.40 3.05
N ALA A 217 7.04 1.88 2.28
CA ALA A 217 8.36 2.45 2.21
C ALA A 217 8.37 3.79 1.45
N LEU A 218 9.07 4.74 2.04
CA LEU A 218 9.23 6.09 1.53
C LEU A 218 10.44 6.22 0.60
N PRO A 219 10.51 7.26 -0.23
CA PRO A 219 11.68 7.54 -1.08
C PRO A 219 13.01 7.61 -0.33
N ILE A 220 12.98 7.90 0.98
CA ILE A 220 14.18 7.93 1.82
C ILE A 220 14.74 6.55 2.15
N ALA A 221 13.95 5.47 1.98
CA ALA A 221 14.41 4.11 2.24
C ALA A 221 15.64 3.78 1.38
N HIS A 222 16.72 3.30 2.01
CA HIS A 222 17.99 2.98 1.35
C HIS A 222 18.58 4.10 0.47
N SER A 223 18.30 5.36 0.77
CA SER A 223 18.95 6.51 0.14
C SER A 223 20.08 7.04 1.02
N ASP A 224 21.04 7.75 0.41
CA ASP A 224 22.08 8.49 1.12
C ASP A 224 21.59 9.85 1.65
N LEU A 225 20.34 10.20 1.37
CA LEU A 225 19.74 11.47 1.78
C LEU A 225 19.44 11.47 3.28
N ASN A 226 19.67 12.61 3.95
CA ASN A 226 19.29 12.78 5.35
C ASN A 226 17.80 13.13 5.52
N SER A 227 17.20 13.73 4.49
CA SER A 227 15.79 14.07 4.43
C SER A 227 15.30 14.18 2.99
N ILE A 228 13.99 14.09 2.83
CA ILE A 228 13.28 14.26 1.55
C ILE A 228 12.07 15.17 1.76
N ILE A 229 11.57 15.75 0.68
CA ILE A 229 10.23 16.35 0.68
C ILE A 229 9.22 15.28 0.25
N PHE A 230 8.25 14.99 1.13
CA PHE A 230 7.14 14.08 0.84
C PHE A 230 5.83 14.70 1.33
N CYS A 231 4.80 14.73 0.51
CA CYS A 231 3.52 15.42 0.78
C CYS A 231 3.69 16.89 1.21
N GLY A 232 4.73 17.59 0.69
CA GLY A 232 5.04 18.98 1.05
C GLY A 232 5.70 19.17 2.41
N LYS A 233 6.04 18.08 3.12
CA LYS A 233 6.74 18.11 4.41
C LYS A 233 8.15 17.54 4.30
N ASN A 234 9.05 18.01 5.19
CA ASN A 234 10.40 17.46 5.29
C ASN A 234 10.38 16.20 6.15
N ILE A 235 10.72 15.07 5.55
CA ILE A 235 10.77 13.75 6.22
C ILE A 235 12.23 13.34 6.36
N PHE A 236 12.63 13.04 7.58
CA PHE A 236 13.98 12.64 7.93
C PHE A 236 14.18 11.12 7.87
N LYS A 237 15.43 10.69 7.91
CA LYS A 237 15.80 9.27 8.08
C LYS A 237 15.02 8.68 9.27
N GLY A 238 14.41 7.50 9.07
CA GLY A 238 13.49 6.90 10.03
C GLY A 238 12.01 7.19 9.75
N GLY A 239 11.69 7.86 8.63
CA GLY A 239 10.32 8.02 8.13
C GLY A 239 9.46 9.01 8.93
N LYS A 240 10.07 9.97 9.64
CA LYS A 240 9.36 10.93 10.51
C LYS A 240 9.57 12.37 10.06
N ASP A 241 8.55 13.20 10.25
CA ASP A 241 8.69 14.66 10.16
C ASP A 241 9.37 15.25 11.41
N LYS A 242 9.57 16.58 11.42
CA LYS A 242 10.20 17.30 12.53
C LYS A 242 9.45 17.19 13.86
N ASP A 243 8.15 16.89 13.81
CA ASP A 243 7.27 16.80 14.98
C ASP A 243 7.16 15.33 15.47
N GLY A 244 7.90 14.41 14.82
CA GLY A 244 7.95 13.00 15.15
C GLY A 244 6.81 12.17 14.56
N THR A 245 5.97 12.75 13.70
CA THR A 245 4.88 12.05 13.01
C THR A 245 5.47 11.09 11.98
N LEU A 246 5.07 9.81 12.03
CA LEU A 246 5.41 8.84 11.02
C LEU A 246 4.72 9.18 9.70
N ALA A 247 5.47 9.12 8.61
CA ALA A 247 5.00 9.37 7.25
C ALA A 247 4.97 8.10 6.41
N GLY A 248 5.64 7.05 6.87
CA GLY A 248 5.83 5.76 6.25
C GLY A 248 7.15 5.13 6.69
N SER A 249 7.48 3.97 6.18
CA SER A 249 8.68 3.23 6.59
C SER A 249 9.96 3.67 5.87
N SER A 250 11.09 3.52 6.55
CA SER A 250 12.42 3.60 5.93
C SER A 250 12.98 2.22 5.56
N ASN A 251 12.21 1.15 5.78
CA ASN A 251 12.58 -0.22 5.50
C ASN A 251 11.75 -0.76 4.33
N PHE A 252 12.37 -1.60 3.49
CA PHE A 252 11.64 -2.38 2.52
C PHE A 252 11.04 -3.65 3.14
N LEU A 253 10.15 -4.30 2.41
CA LEU A 253 9.39 -5.46 2.90
C LEU A 253 10.28 -6.66 3.29
N ASP A 254 11.43 -6.84 2.64
CA ASP A 254 12.40 -7.90 2.99
C ASP A 254 13.04 -7.67 4.36
N GLU A 255 13.30 -6.43 4.75
CA GLU A 255 13.85 -6.08 6.07
C GLU A 255 12.80 -6.24 7.15
N ILE A 256 11.55 -5.84 6.87
CA ILE A 256 10.41 -6.08 7.74
C ILE A 256 10.24 -7.59 7.96
N ALA A 257 10.28 -8.38 6.87
CA ALA A 257 10.21 -9.84 6.94
C ALA A 257 11.35 -10.44 7.78
N GLN A 258 12.59 -9.96 7.60
CA GLN A 258 13.74 -10.42 8.38
C GLN A 258 13.62 -10.06 9.88
N ASN A 259 13.09 -8.86 10.19
CA ASN A 259 12.83 -8.45 11.56
C ASN A 259 11.79 -9.34 12.25
N LEU A 260 10.70 -9.69 11.54
CA LEU A 260 9.68 -10.62 12.04
C LEU A 260 10.26 -12.01 12.35
N LEU A 261 11.17 -12.53 11.51
CA LEU A 261 11.90 -13.78 11.76
C LEU A 261 12.81 -13.68 12.98
N ASN A 262 13.62 -12.64 13.06
CA ASN A 262 14.58 -12.43 14.15
C ASN A 262 13.90 -12.31 15.52
N LYS A 263 12.69 -11.73 15.54
CA LYS A 263 11.85 -11.58 16.75
C LYS A 263 10.99 -12.80 17.03
N ASN A 264 11.01 -13.83 16.20
CA ASN A 264 10.15 -15.01 16.29
C ASN A 264 8.64 -14.64 16.32
N LEU A 265 8.24 -13.55 15.66
CA LEU A 265 6.84 -13.15 15.54
C LEU A 265 6.10 -13.97 14.49
N LEU A 266 6.77 -14.32 13.40
CA LEU A 266 6.27 -15.17 12.34
C LEU A 266 7.36 -16.15 11.87
N SER A 267 6.94 -17.32 11.40
CA SER A 267 7.81 -18.27 10.68
C SER A 267 7.98 -17.84 9.21
N LYS A 268 9.00 -18.39 8.53
CA LYS A 268 9.24 -18.16 7.10
C LYS A 268 8.00 -18.47 6.24
N ASN A 269 7.31 -19.59 6.51
CA ASN A 269 6.13 -20.00 5.79
C ASN A 269 4.95 -19.02 5.99
N GLU A 270 4.81 -18.45 7.19
CA GLU A 270 3.78 -17.44 7.46
C GLU A 270 4.08 -16.13 6.74
N ILE A 271 5.34 -15.71 6.71
CA ILE A 271 5.75 -14.51 5.97
C ILE A 271 5.52 -14.70 4.47
N GLU A 272 5.91 -15.84 3.90
CA GLU A 272 5.66 -16.16 2.48
C GLU A 272 4.16 -16.19 2.17
N LYS A 273 3.36 -16.75 3.08
CA LYS A 273 1.90 -16.71 2.96
C LYS A 273 1.36 -15.28 2.91
N MET A 274 1.80 -14.42 3.83
CA MET A 274 1.26 -13.06 3.99
C MET A 274 1.88 -12.05 3.01
N GLY A 275 3.14 -12.21 2.66
CA GLY A 275 3.88 -11.31 1.77
C GLY A 275 3.87 -11.75 0.30
N TYR A 276 3.29 -12.91 -0.05
CA TYR A 276 3.26 -13.40 -1.43
C TYR A 276 1.92 -14.09 -1.77
N ILE A 277 1.58 -15.21 -1.12
CA ILE A 277 0.42 -16.04 -1.51
C ILE A 277 -0.90 -15.28 -1.34
N ASN A 278 -1.08 -14.60 -0.21
CA ASN A 278 -2.30 -13.85 0.08
C ASN A 278 -2.46 -12.67 -0.89
N VAL A 279 -1.37 -12.01 -1.29
CA VAL A 279 -1.38 -10.93 -2.27
C VAL A 279 -1.87 -11.44 -3.63
N ILE A 280 -1.34 -12.58 -4.11
CA ILE A 280 -1.80 -13.22 -5.36
C ILE A 280 -3.31 -13.45 -5.35
N LYS A 281 -3.82 -14.00 -4.25
CA LYS A 281 -5.25 -14.29 -4.08
C LYS A 281 -6.09 -13.03 -4.00
N HIS A 282 -5.65 -12.05 -3.21
CA HIS A 282 -6.38 -10.81 -3.03
C HIS A 282 -6.50 -10.01 -4.33
N LEU A 283 -5.41 -9.91 -5.08
CA LEU A 283 -5.38 -9.18 -6.34
C LEU A 283 -5.91 -9.97 -7.54
N ASN A 284 -6.34 -11.21 -7.36
CA ASN A 284 -6.82 -12.12 -8.43
C ASN A 284 -5.81 -12.17 -9.60
N LEU A 285 -4.50 -12.37 -9.30
CA LEU A 285 -3.47 -12.43 -10.33
C LEU A 285 -3.69 -13.66 -11.23
N SER A 286 -3.48 -13.50 -12.54
CA SER A 286 -3.64 -14.60 -13.49
C SER A 286 -2.59 -15.70 -13.29
N ASP A 287 -2.94 -16.94 -13.60
CA ASP A 287 -2.02 -18.09 -13.49
C ASP A 287 -0.75 -17.89 -14.33
N GLU A 288 -0.86 -17.24 -15.48
CA GLU A 288 0.30 -16.90 -16.31
C GLU A 288 1.26 -15.95 -15.58
N LEU A 289 0.74 -14.88 -14.97
CA LEU A 289 1.55 -13.94 -14.21
C LEU A 289 2.15 -14.62 -12.97
N VAL A 290 1.37 -15.39 -12.24
CA VAL A 290 1.85 -16.17 -11.08
C VAL A 290 2.98 -17.10 -11.48
N SER A 291 2.86 -17.80 -12.60
CA SER A 291 3.93 -18.66 -13.14
C SER A 291 5.20 -17.88 -13.44
N LYS A 292 5.08 -16.70 -14.07
CA LYS A 292 6.22 -15.82 -14.32
C LYS A 292 6.90 -15.39 -13.00
N LEU A 293 6.15 -14.96 -12.00
CA LEU A 293 6.69 -14.58 -10.70
C LEU A 293 7.37 -15.76 -9.96
N HIS A 294 6.81 -16.97 -10.07
CA HIS A 294 7.41 -18.18 -9.50
C HIS A 294 8.75 -18.53 -10.16
N ASN A 295 8.93 -18.23 -11.44
CA ASN A 295 10.14 -18.56 -12.19
C ASN A 295 11.27 -17.51 -12.02
N ILE A 296 11.00 -16.35 -11.39
CA ILE A 296 12.04 -15.37 -11.06
C ILE A 296 13.04 -16.04 -10.11
N LYS A 297 14.35 -15.96 -10.45
CA LYS A 297 15.42 -16.50 -9.61
C LYS A 297 15.54 -15.68 -8.32
N GLU A 298 15.64 -16.34 -7.18
CA GLU A 298 15.97 -15.68 -5.90
C GLU A 298 17.45 -15.25 -5.89
N PHE A 299 17.70 -14.09 -5.28
CA PHE A 299 19.02 -13.50 -5.11
C PHE A 299 19.60 -13.78 -3.72
#